data_1c4d12ac4da5d4ff8241af6a024a8776
#
_entry.id   1c4d12ac4da5d4ff8241af6a024a8776
#
_cell.length_a   1.000
_cell.length_b   1.000
_cell.length_c   1.000
_cell.angle_alpha   90.00
_cell.angle_beta   90.00
_cell.angle_gamma   90.00
#
_symmetry.space_group_name_H-M   'P 1'
#
loop_
_entity.id
_entity.type
_entity.pdbx_description
1 polymer ?
#
loop_
_entity_poly.entity_id
_entity_poly.type
_entity_poly.pdbx_seq_one_letter_code
_entity_poly.pdbx_strand_id
1 'polypeptide(L)'
;MSIVNVNKHGSVKIVEPVNLYGCTLNENVFVGPFVEIQSNVIVGKNTRIQSHSFVCSNVTIGKDCFIAHGVMFTNDKFLDMKINQNEFLNTVIGNNVLIGSNATILPVEICDDVVIGAGSVVTKNIIDPGIYAGNPAKKIN
;
A
#
# COMPACT_ATOMS: atom_id res chain seq x y z
N MET A 1 11.18 4.39 -16.47
CA MET A 1 10.22 4.96 -15.48
C MET A 1 9.15 5.69 -16.24
N SER A 2 7.89 5.36 -16.00
CA SER A 2 6.80 5.86 -16.84
C SER A 2 5.49 5.96 -16.07
N ILE A 3 4.53 6.65 -16.69
CA ILE A 3 3.15 6.74 -16.22
C ILE A 3 2.29 6.29 -17.39
N VAL A 4 1.68 5.10 -17.28
CA VAL A 4 0.95 4.46 -18.37
C VAL A 4 -0.43 3.98 -17.89
N ASN A 5 -1.48 4.39 -18.60
CA ASN A 5 -2.86 3.98 -18.28
C ASN A 5 -3.22 4.26 -16.81
N VAL A 6 -2.85 5.43 -16.32
CA VAL A 6 -3.17 5.86 -14.96
C VAL A 6 -4.41 6.74 -15.00
N ASN A 7 -5.43 6.37 -14.25
CA ASN A 7 -6.62 7.18 -14.06
C ASN A 7 -6.40 8.05 -12.82
N LYS A 8 -6.19 9.35 -13.00
CA LYS A 8 -5.90 10.24 -11.88
C LYS A 8 -6.77 11.48 -11.89
N HIS A 9 -7.21 11.90 -10.72
CA HIS A 9 -7.87 13.19 -10.56
C HIS A 9 -6.87 14.32 -10.83
N GLY A 10 -7.38 15.48 -11.31
CA GLY A 10 -6.52 16.62 -11.63
C GLY A 10 -5.72 17.19 -10.47
N SER A 11 -6.17 16.96 -9.23
CA SER A 11 -5.48 17.43 -8.04
C SER A 11 -4.31 16.54 -7.59
N VAL A 12 -4.11 15.38 -8.21
CA VAL A 12 -3.06 14.44 -7.84
C VAL A 12 -1.69 15.04 -8.11
N LYS A 13 -0.79 14.90 -7.15
CA LYS A 13 0.59 15.38 -7.28
C LYS A 13 1.54 14.19 -7.32
N ILE A 14 2.33 14.11 -8.37
CA ILE A 14 3.33 13.07 -8.56
C ILE A 14 4.70 13.73 -8.68
N VAL A 15 5.66 13.25 -7.90
CA VAL A 15 7.06 13.69 -7.99
C VAL A 15 7.84 12.59 -8.73
N GLU A 16 8.24 12.86 -9.96
CA GLU A 16 8.98 11.91 -10.77
C GLU A 16 10.47 11.84 -10.34
N PRO A 17 11.17 10.74 -10.63
CA PRO A 17 10.72 9.62 -11.48
C PRO A 17 9.87 8.61 -10.70
N VAL A 18 8.89 8.04 -11.38
CA VAL A 18 7.99 7.00 -10.84
C VAL A 18 7.72 5.94 -11.91
N ASN A 19 7.20 4.80 -11.49
CA ASN A 19 6.71 3.79 -12.43
C ASN A 19 5.29 3.41 -12.04
N LEU A 20 4.32 4.02 -12.70
CA LEU A 20 2.90 3.84 -12.42
C LEU A 20 2.20 3.29 -13.64
N TYR A 21 1.42 2.22 -13.49
CA TYR A 21 0.64 1.70 -14.59
C TYR A 21 -0.65 1.02 -14.12
N GLY A 22 -1.73 1.29 -14.85
CA GLY A 22 -3.02 0.63 -14.64
C GLY A 22 -3.66 0.90 -13.29
N CYS A 23 -3.28 1.96 -12.60
CA CYS A 23 -3.80 2.30 -11.28
C CYS A 23 -4.75 3.50 -11.34
N THR A 24 -5.49 3.68 -10.25
CA THR A 24 -6.41 4.81 -10.06
C THR A 24 -5.98 5.61 -8.84
N LEU A 25 -5.75 6.91 -9.03
CA LEU A 25 -5.35 7.83 -7.97
C LEU A 25 -6.47 8.88 -7.81
N ASN A 26 -7.11 8.86 -6.66
CA ASN A 26 -8.25 9.73 -6.39
C ASN A 26 -7.80 11.13 -5.95
N GLU A 27 -8.76 11.98 -5.58
CA GLU A 27 -8.52 13.39 -5.27
C GLU A 27 -7.40 13.57 -4.26
N ASN A 28 -6.53 14.54 -4.55
CA ASN A 28 -5.50 15.00 -3.62
C ASN A 28 -4.52 13.91 -3.16
N VAL A 29 -4.35 12.84 -3.93
CA VAL A 29 -3.34 11.83 -3.67
C VAL A 29 -1.96 12.40 -3.98
N PHE A 30 -0.99 12.07 -3.14
CA PHE A 30 0.42 12.41 -3.34
C PHE A 30 1.22 11.14 -3.57
N VAL A 31 2.07 11.15 -4.61
CA VAL A 31 3.00 10.06 -4.90
C VAL A 31 4.41 10.63 -4.96
N GLY A 32 5.26 10.18 -4.05
CA GLY A 32 6.65 10.60 -3.96
C GLY A 32 7.53 9.96 -5.04
N PRO A 33 8.79 10.41 -5.13
CA PRO A 33 9.71 9.90 -6.15
C PRO A 33 10.12 8.44 -5.87
N PHE A 34 10.46 7.74 -6.94
CA PHE A 34 10.91 6.34 -6.91
C PHE A 34 9.86 5.36 -6.39
N VAL A 35 8.59 5.73 -6.54
CA VAL A 35 7.45 4.85 -6.21
C VAL A 35 7.09 4.03 -7.44
N GLU A 36 6.77 2.76 -7.25
CA GLU A 36 6.12 1.94 -8.26
C GLU A 36 4.72 1.56 -7.78
N ILE A 37 3.71 1.76 -8.63
CA ILE A 37 2.33 1.33 -8.38
C ILE A 37 1.85 0.55 -9.59
N GLN A 38 1.45 -0.69 -9.37
CA GLN A 38 1.09 -1.61 -10.43
C GLN A 38 -0.42 -1.56 -10.75
N SER A 39 -0.84 -2.40 -11.67
CA SER A 39 -2.22 -2.43 -12.17
C SER A 39 -3.23 -2.86 -11.10
N ASN A 40 -4.47 -2.43 -11.25
CA ASN A 40 -5.58 -2.72 -10.33
C ASN A 40 -5.33 -2.24 -8.90
N VAL A 41 -4.55 -1.18 -8.74
CA VAL A 41 -4.39 -0.49 -7.48
C VAL A 41 -5.31 0.73 -7.47
N ILE A 42 -6.01 0.91 -6.37
CA ILE A 42 -6.86 2.09 -6.15
C ILE A 42 -6.37 2.80 -4.89
N VAL A 43 -6.05 4.09 -5.03
CA VAL A 43 -5.59 4.90 -3.91
C VAL A 43 -6.65 5.95 -3.60
N GLY A 44 -7.14 5.95 -2.37
CA GLY A 44 -8.21 6.82 -1.92
C GLY A 44 -7.79 8.26 -1.69
N LYS A 45 -8.78 9.13 -1.60
CA LYS A 45 -8.63 10.58 -1.44
C LYS A 45 -7.68 10.94 -0.29
N ASN A 46 -6.83 11.92 -0.49
CA ASN A 46 -5.90 12.48 0.49
C ASN A 46 -4.80 11.52 0.95
N THR A 47 -4.68 10.35 0.37
CA THR A 47 -3.64 9.39 0.75
C THR A 47 -2.29 9.83 0.18
N ARG A 48 -1.25 9.64 0.98
CA ARG A 48 0.12 9.97 0.59
C ARG A 48 0.95 8.70 0.55
N ILE A 49 1.65 8.50 -0.56
CA ILE A 49 2.58 7.38 -0.76
C ILE A 49 3.98 7.99 -0.90
N GLN A 50 4.82 7.75 0.08
CA GLN A 50 6.13 8.38 0.15
C GLN A 50 7.17 7.63 -0.69
N SER A 51 8.33 8.23 -0.85
CA SER A 51 9.37 7.75 -1.75
C SER A 51 9.77 6.30 -1.50
N HIS A 52 10.16 5.61 -2.58
CA HIS A 52 10.69 4.24 -2.56
C HIS A 52 9.68 3.17 -2.14
N SER A 53 8.39 3.50 -2.05
CA SER A 53 7.37 2.50 -1.76
C SER A 53 7.00 1.72 -3.01
N PHE A 54 6.65 0.46 -2.81
CA PHE A 54 6.19 -0.43 -3.87
C PHE A 54 4.78 -0.91 -3.56
N VAL A 55 3.85 -0.65 -4.45
CA VAL A 55 2.47 -1.11 -4.33
C VAL A 55 2.21 -2.08 -5.47
N CYS A 56 2.17 -3.36 -5.14
CA CYS A 56 1.92 -4.42 -6.11
C CYS A 56 0.48 -4.38 -6.59
N SER A 57 0.19 -5.14 -7.63
CA SER A 57 -1.16 -5.22 -8.19
C SER A 57 -2.17 -5.72 -7.15
N ASN A 58 -3.43 -5.33 -7.33
CA ASN A 58 -4.58 -5.76 -6.55
C ASN A 58 -4.57 -5.24 -5.10
N VAL A 59 -4.06 -4.03 -4.89
CA VAL A 59 -4.10 -3.34 -3.59
C VAL A 59 -5.11 -2.20 -3.66
N THR A 60 -6.00 -2.15 -2.67
CA THR A 60 -6.90 -1.00 -2.47
C THR A 60 -6.51 -0.29 -1.18
N ILE A 61 -6.20 1.00 -1.29
CA ILE A 61 -5.85 1.85 -0.15
C ILE A 61 -6.94 2.87 0.02
N GLY A 62 -7.45 2.99 1.24
CA GLY A 62 -8.54 3.91 1.56
C GLY A 62 -8.13 5.37 1.58
N LYS A 63 -8.98 6.20 2.20
CA LYS A 63 -8.80 7.65 2.30
C LYS A 63 -7.91 8.00 3.49
N ASP A 64 -7.24 9.14 3.38
CA ASP A 64 -6.51 9.75 4.51
C ASP A 64 -5.44 8.83 5.09
N CYS A 65 -4.83 7.99 4.25
CA CYS A 65 -3.76 7.10 4.66
C CYS A 65 -2.40 7.76 4.46
N PHE A 66 -1.43 7.33 5.25
CA PHE A 66 -0.04 7.72 5.09
C PHE A 66 0.80 6.45 4.95
N ILE A 67 1.33 6.25 3.75
CA ILE A 67 2.23 5.14 3.44
C ILE A 67 3.63 5.72 3.43
N ALA A 68 4.41 5.42 4.46
CA ALA A 68 5.72 6.03 4.63
C ALA A 68 6.74 5.50 3.61
N HIS A 69 8.01 5.83 3.80
CA HIS A 69 9.06 5.53 2.82
C HIS A 69 9.40 4.05 2.78
N GLY A 70 9.57 3.50 1.60
CA GLY A 70 10.06 2.14 1.44
C GLY A 70 9.09 1.06 1.93
N VAL A 71 7.80 1.33 1.96
CA VAL A 71 6.80 0.32 2.32
C VAL A 71 6.63 -0.63 1.14
N MET A 72 6.62 -1.93 1.43
CA MET A 72 6.52 -2.98 0.41
C MET A 72 5.23 -3.77 0.58
N PHE A 73 4.34 -3.72 -0.41
CA PHE A 73 3.17 -4.58 -0.47
C PHE A 73 3.50 -5.81 -1.31
N THR A 74 3.01 -6.97 -0.89
CA THR A 74 3.16 -8.22 -1.64
C THR A 74 1.78 -8.80 -1.91
N ASN A 75 1.63 -9.50 -3.04
CA ASN A 75 0.35 -10.10 -3.42
C ASN A 75 0.41 -11.63 -3.49
N ASP A 76 1.40 -12.23 -2.86
CA ASP A 76 1.54 -13.67 -2.71
C ASP A 76 2.07 -13.97 -1.30
N LYS A 77 1.51 -14.95 -0.66
CA LYS A 77 1.97 -15.42 0.67
C LYS A 77 3.06 -16.48 0.58
N PHE A 78 3.39 -16.92 -0.64
CA PHE A 78 4.41 -17.95 -0.89
C PHE A 78 4.16 -19.24 -0.07
N LEU A 79 2.90 -19.64 -0.01
CA LEU A 79 2.51 -20.85 0.72
C LEU A 79 2.88 -22.14 0.02
N ASP A 80 3.26 -22.05 -1.26
CA ASP A 80 3.83 -23.16 -2.02
C ASP A 80 5.03 -22.67 -2.83
N MET A 81 5.65 -23.58 -3.56
CA MET A 81 6.88 -23.31 -4.30
C MET A 81 6.63 -22.75 -5.72
N LYS A 82 5.38 -22.47 -6.04
CA LYS A 82 5.00 -21.94 -7.37
C LYS A 82 4.47 -20.54 -7.25
N ILE A 83 4.90 -19.69 -8.18
CA ILE A 83 4.34 -18.34 -8.34
C ILE A 83 3.37 -18.40 -9.51
N ASN A 84 2.10 -18.08 -9.25
CA ASN A 84 1.06 -18.05 -10.26
C ASN A 84 0.40 -16.67 -10.26
N GLN A 85 0.67 -15.87 -11.28
CA GLN A 85 0.16 -14.50 -11.39
C GLN A 85 -1.37 -14.43 -11.42
N ASN A 86 -2.04 -15.48 -11.87
CA ASN A 86 -3.50 -15.53 -11.89
C ASN A 86 -4.10 -15.76 -10.52
N GLU A 87 -3.28 -16.10 -9.53
CA GLU A 87 -3.71 -16.36 -8.15
C GLU A 87 -3.21 -15.31 -7.18
N PHE A 88 -2.72 -14.17 -7.67
CA PHE A 88 -2.32 -13.07 -6.78
C PHE A 88 -3.51 -12.59 -5.97
N LEU A 89 -3.30 -12.49 -4.66
CA LEU A 89 -4.32 -12.15 -3.70
C LEU A 89 -4.50 -10.63 -3.60
N ASN A 90 -5.65 -10.23 -3.09
CA ASN A 90 -5.97 -8.82 -2.87
C ASN A 90 -5.53 -8.36 -1.49
N THR A 91 -5.12 -7.10 -1.41
CA THR A 91 -4.86 -6.40 -0.14
C THR A 91 -5.82 -5.23 -0.04
N VAL A 92 -6.43 -5.07 1.13
CA VAL A 92 -7.34 -3.95 1.39
C VAL A 92 -6.88 -3.21 2.63
N ILE A 93 -6.56 -1.94 2.44
CA ILE A 93 -6.21 -1.03 3.53
C ILE A 93 -7.39 -0.08 3.73
N GLY A 94 -7.88 0.00 4.95
CA GLY A 94 -9.00 0.88 5.30
C GLY A 94 -8.63 2.36 5.27
N ASN A 95 -9.46 3.18 5.90
CA ASN A 95 -9.26 4.62 5.96
C ASN A 95 -8.42 4.99 7.19
N ASN A 96 -7.70 6.11 7.10
CA ASN A 96 -6.93 6.65 8.22
C ASN A 96 -5.94 5.62 8.79
N VAL A 97 -5.18 4.98 7.89
CA VAL A 97 -4.16 4.00 8.24
C VAL A 97 -2.78 4.61 8.01
N LEU A 98 -1.93 4.53 9.01
CA LEU A 98 -0.53 4.97 8.92
C LEU A 98 0.38 3.75 8.87
N ILE A 99 1.20 3.63 7.85
CA ILE A 99 2.14 2.51 7.72
C ILE A 99 3.55 3.07 7.75
N GLY A 100 4.30 2.67 8.78
CA GLY A 100 5.66 3.15 9.02
C GLY A 100 6.66 2.68 7.96
N SER A 101 7.77 3.40 7.86
CA SER A 101 8.79 3.15 6.84
C SER A 101 9.33 1.73 6.90
N ASN A 102 9.60 1.17 5.72
CA ASN A 102 10.17 -0.17 5.56
C ASN A 102 9.31 -1.30 6.11
N ALA A 103 8.01 -1.06 6.34
CA ALA A 103 7.09 -2.14 6.67
C ALA A 103 6.81 -2.98 5.43
N THR A 104 6.52 -4.27 5.65
CA THR A 104 6.10 -5.20 4.61
C THR A 104 4.68 -5.65 4.90
N ILE A 105 3.80 -5.50 3.91
CA ILE A 105 2.39 -5.81 4.04
C ILE A 105 2.07 -6.99 3.12
N LEU A 106 1.77 -8.13 3.71
CA LEU A 106 1.29 -9.30 2.98
C LEU A 106 -0.17 -9.06 2.54
N PRO A 107 -0.71 -9.89 1.62
CA PRO A 107 -2.10 -9.73 1.18
C PRO A 107 -3.08 -10.01 2.32
N VAL A 108 -3.45 -8.93 3.00
CA VAL A 108 -4.31 -8.93 4.19
C VAL A 108 -5.32 -7.80 4.08
N GLU A 109 -6.30 -7.81 4.97
CA GLU A 109 -7.20 -6.69 5.18
C GLU A 109 -6.84 -5.98 6.47
N ILE A 110 -6.68 -4.66 6.40
CA ILE A 110 -6.40 -3.81 7.57
C ILE A 110 -7.57 -2.85 7.72
N CYS A 111 -8.22 -2.87 8.87
CA CYS A 111 -9.37 -2.01 9.16
C CYS A 111 -8.96 -0.54 9.29
N ASP A 112 -9.95 0.34 9.43
CA ASP A 112 -9.71 1.76 9.64
C ASP A 112 -8.97 2.03 10.96
N ASP A 113 -8.32 3.19 11.03
CA ASP A 113 -7.74 3.72 12.27
C ASP A 113 -6.65 2.82 12.87
N VAL A 114 -5.73 2.38 12.03
CA VAL A 114 -4.61 1.51 12.40
C VAL A 114 -3.28 2.21 12.14
N VAL A 115 -2.35 2.03 13.07
CA VAL A 115 -0.95 2.44 12.89
C VAL A 115 -0.08 1.20 12.85
N ILE A 116 0.73 1.09 11.80
CA ILE A 116 1.75 0.04 11.67
C ILE A 116 3.11 0.67 11.90
N GLY A 117 3.84 0.16 12.88
CA GLY A 117 5.19 0.67 13.19
C GLY A 117 6.18 0.41 12.07
N ALA A 118 7.24 1.23 12.03
CA ALA A 118 8.31 1.08 11.04
C ALA A 118 8.95 -0.31 11.13
N GLY A 119 9.32 -0.86 9.98
CA GLY A 119 10.00 -2.16 9.90
C GLY A 119 9.15 -3.36 10.24
N SER A 120 7.86 -3.19 10.43
CA SER A 120 6.95 -4.28 10.79
C SER A 120 6.63 -5.16 9.59
N VAL A 121 6.22 -6.40 9.87
CA VAL A 121 5.73 -7.33 8.84
C VAL A 121 4.32 -7.76 9.22
N VAL A 122 3.34 -7.28 8.45
CA VAL A 122 1.92 -7.60 8.69
C VAL A 122 1.57 -8.87 7.92
N THR A 123 1.30 -9.94 8.67
CA THR A 123 1.08 -11.28 8.10
C THR A 123 -0.37 -11.75 8.20
N LYS A 124 -1.19 -11.07 8.99
CA LYS A 124 -2.58 -11.45 9.25
C LYS A 124 -3.49 -10.24 9.15
N ASN A 125 -4.77 -10.48 8.90
CA ASN A 125 -5.78 -9.44 8.92
C ASN A 125 -5.79 -8.71 10.27
N ILE A 126 -5.97 -7.39 10.20
CA ILE A 126 -6.12 -6.54 11.38
C ILE A 126 -7.57 -6.06 11.41
N ILE A 127 -8.31 -6.49 12.42
CA ILE A 127 -9.75 -6.22 12.54
C ILE A 127 -10.09 -5.24 13.66
N ASP A 128 -9.12 -4.91 14.51
CA ASP A 128 -9.32 -3.95 15.60
C ASP A 128 -8.43 -2.72 15.37
N PRO A 129 -8.95 -1.51 15.53
CA PRO A 129 -8.12 -0.31 15.49
C PRO A 129 -7.03 -0.35 16.56
N GLY A 130 -5.93 0.33 16.31
CA GLY A 130 -4.86 0.46 17.28
C GLY A 130 -3.49 0.48 16.63
N ILE A 131 -2.47 0.28 17.45
CA ILE A 131 -1.07 0.33 17.05
C ILE A 131 -0.51 -1.09 17.04
N TYR A 132 0.10 -1.45 15.92
CA TYR A 132 0.67 -2.77 15.67
C TYR A 132 2.13 -2.62 15.27
N ALA A 133 2.99 -3.50 15.74
CA ALA A 133 4.41 -3.46 15.36
C ALA A 133 5.06 -4.83 15.50
N GLY A 134 6.19 -4.98 14.85
CA GLY A 134 7.04 -6.16 14.94
C GLY A 134 6.94 -7.10 13.75
N ASN A 135 7.63 -8.22 13.84
CA ASN A 135 7.63 -9.28 12.83
C ASN A 135 7.43 -10.64 13.52
N PRO A 136 6.24 -11.25 13.41
CA PRO A 136 5.03 -10.70 12.83
C PRO A 136 4.46 -9.54 13.65
N ALA A 137 3.79 -8.62 12.99
CA ALA A 137 3.19 -7.48 13.66
C ALA A 137 2.09 -7.93 14.64
N LYS A 138 2.12 -7.35 15.82
CA LYS A 138 1.14 -7.63 16.89
C LYS A 138 0.68 -6.31 17.50
N LYS A 139 -0.54 -6.31 18.01
CA LYS A 139 -1.10 -5.14 18.67
C LYS A 139 -0.30 -4.81 19.94
N ILE A 140 0.13 -3.55 20.03
CA ILE A 140 0.90 -3.08 21.20
C ILE A 140 0.13 -2.01 21.98
N ASN A 141 -0.91 -1.45 21.38
CA ASN A 141 -1.77 -0.46 22.05
C ASN A 141 -3.11 -0.28 21.35
#